data_3ff0351899d9276b9d90eabd75f34daa
#
_entry.id   3ff0351899d9276b9d90eabd75f34daa
#
_cell.length_a   1.000
_cell.length_b   1.000
_cell.length_c   1.000
_cell.angle_alpha   90.00
_cell.angle_beta   90.00
_cell.angle_gamma   90.00
#
_symmetry.space_group_name_H-M   'P 1'
#
loop_
_entity.id
_entity.type
_entity.pdbx_description
1 polymer ?
#
loop_
_entity_poly.entity_id
_entity_poly.type
_entity_poly.pdbx_seq_one_letter_code
_entity_poly.pdbx_strand_id
1 'polypeptide(L)'
;MSEEPAAKKMKPTGWEDHTLNVSEAVMKADEGRFLTELAGEDVPVLQGIGPKSDIVLEALGVKTFEDLATYKYFLLARAIVTLAETETEGGRPDSSCMNIDNAVDKKFETKSLKEISEAPTSALQGLSEKARALLDELHVKTVKDLADFKYCRYAEAIIQASKYEEDKTDSERKAEAAMKRLA
;
A
#
# COMPACT_ATOMS: atom_id res chain seq x y z
N MET A 1 -28.87 45.21 -0.38
CA MET A 1 -28.12 44.02 -0.86
C MET A 1 -26.67 44.41 -0.81
N SER A 2 -25.96 43.96 0.21
CA SER A 2 -24.54 44.27 0.41
C SER A 2 -23.74 43.15 -0.31
N GLU A 3 -23.01 43.54 -1.36
CA GLU A 3 -22.05 42.67 -2.00
C GLU A 3 -20.89 42.41 -1.01
N GLU A 4 -20.70 41.13 -0.64
CA GLU A 4 -19.50 40.71 0.06
C GLU A 4 -18.29 40.93 -0.88
N PRO A 5 -17.21 41.53 -0.38
CA PRO A 5 -16.02 41.71 -1.19
C PRO A 5 -15.41 40.34 -1.52
N ALA A 6 -15.28 40.04 -2.80
CA ALA A 6 -14.62 38.84 -3.29
C ALA A 6 -13.23 38.73 -2.63
N ALA A 7 -13.01 37.62 -1.91
CA ALA A 7 -11.73 37.33 -1.29
C ALA A 7 -10.62 37.39 -2.36
N LYS A 8 -9.69 38.32 -2.20
CA LYS A 8 -8.50 38.43 -3.04
C LYS A 8 -7.76 37.10 -2.96
N LYS A 9 -7.79 36.33 -4.06
CA LYS A 9 -6.90 35.17 -4.21
C LYS A 9 -5.47 35.69 -4.09
N MET A 10 -4.82 35.38 -2.98
CA MET A 10 -3.38 35.64 -2.83
C MET A 10 -2.65 34.96 -3.97
N LYS A 11 -1.70 35.68 -4.61
CA LYS A 11 -0.85 35.06 -5.62
C LYS A 11 0.01 33.98 -4.96
N PRO A 12 0.14 32.77 -5.56
CA PRO A 12 0.98 31.72 -5.05
C PRO A 12 2.41 32.22 -4.82
N THR A 13 3.02 31.89 -3.69
CA THR A 13 4.40 32.26 -3.37
C THR A 13 5.42 31.18 -3.77
N GLY A 14 4.98 30.17 -4.52
CA GLY A 14 5.79 29.04 -4.98
C GLY A 14 5.71 27.81 -4.08
N TRP A 15 5.18 27.96 -2.85
CA TRP A 15 4.93 26.85 -1.93
C TRP A 15 3.46 26.44 -1.92
N GLU A 16 2.56 27.37 -2.18
CA GLU A 16 1.14 27.10 -2.33
C GLU A 16 0.82 26.29 -3.60
N ASP A 17 1.79 26.16 -4.52
CA ASP A 17 1.69 25.33 -5.73
C ASP A 17 2.01 23.84 -5.47
N HIS A 18 2.45 23.50 -4.25
CA HIS A 18 2.68 22.11 -3.89
C HIS A 18 1.34 21.39 -3.72
N THR A 19 1.13 20.37 -4.54
CA THR A 19 -0.13 19.62 -4.62
C THR A 19 -0.04 18.22 -4.03
N LEU A 20 1.14 17.81 -3.54
CA LEU A 20 1.33 16.49 -2.94
C LEU A 20 0.40 16.33 -1.74
N ASN A 21 -0.41 15.32 -1.76
CA ASN A 21 -1.29 14.91 -0.69
C ASN A 21 -1.59 13.40 -0.81
N VAL A 22 -2.09 12.81 0.26
CA VAL A 22 -2.52 11.41 0.32
C VAL A 22 -3.96 11.28 0.79
N SER A 23 -4.78 12.29 0.49
CA SER A 23 -6.15 12.46 1.01
C SER A 23 -7.09 11.28 0.75
N GLU A 24 -6.89 10.55 -0.34
CA GLU A 24 -7.70 9.35 -0.60
C GLU A 24 -7.17 8.08 0.10
N ALA A 25 -5.97 8.15 0.67
CA ALA A 25 -5.38 7.00 1.35
C ALA A 25 -5.65 7.02 2.87
N VAL A 26 -5.76 8.19 3.47
CA VAL A 26 -5.89 8.36 4.93
C VAL A 26 -7.19 9.06 5.31
N MET A 27 -7.56 8.92 6.58
CA MET A 27 -8.74 9.60 7.11
C MET A 27 -8.56 11.12 7.07
N LYS A 28 -9.65 11.85 6.86
CA LYS A 28 -9.64 13.32 6.72
C LYS A 28 -8.94 14.05 7.87
N ALA A 29 -9.00 13.52 9.08
CA ALA A 29 -8.32 14.08 10.24
C ALA A 29 -6.79 13.98 10.15
N ASP A 30 -6.27 13.09 9.31
CA ASP A 30 -4.86 12.74 9.21
C ASP A 30 -4.19 13.26 7.92
N GLU A 31 -4.98 13.88 7.01
CA GLU A 31 -4.48 14.38 5.70
C GLU A 31 -3.36 15.43 5.80
N GLY A 32 -3.30 16.16 6.92
CA GLY A 32 -2.31 17.22 7.14
C GLY A 32 -1.04 16.79 7.87
N ARG A 33 -0.89 15.49 8.14
CA ARG A 33 0.24 14.95 8.90
C ARG A 33 1.42 14.63 8.01
N PHE A 34 2.61 14.54 8.61
CA PHE A 34 3.80 14.04 7.92
C PHE A 34 3.65 12.56 7.58
N LEU A 35 4.25 12.14 6.47
CA LEU A 35 4.30 10.71 6.10
C LEU A 35 5.07 9.89 7.15
N THR A 36 6.08 10.48 7.77
CA THR A 36 6.84 9.88 8.88
C THR A 36 5.97 9.59 10.10
N GLU A 37 5.01 10.46 10.41
CA GLU A 37 4.03 10.22 11.47
C GLU A 37 3.03 9.14 11.06
N LEU A 38 2.51 9.22 9.82
CA LEU A 38 1.55 8.24 9.28
C LEU A 38 2.15 6.83 9.22
N ALA A 39 3.44 6.71 8.91
CA ALA A 39 4.12 5.42 8.82
C ALA A 39 4.13 4.64 10.15
N GLY A 40 4.00 5.32 11.28
CA GLY A 40 3.92 4.71 12.62
C GLY A 40 2.50 4.41 13.10
N GLU A 41 1.48 4.66 12.29
CA GLU A 41 0.09 4.58 12.71
C GLU A 41 -0.53 3.18 12.62
N ASP A 42 -1.67 3.06 13.31
CA ASP A 42 -2.52 1.89 13.24
C ASP A 42 -3.40 1.90 11.99
N VAL A 43 -3.81 0.72 11.56
CA VAL A 43 -4.59 0.47 10.34
C VAL A 43 -5.84 1.35 10.18
N PRO A 44 -6.63 1.67 11.24
CA PRO A 44 -7.82 2.51 11.11
C PRO A 44 -7.59 3.94 10.59
N VAL A 45 -6.36 4.41 10.53
CA VAL A 45 -6.00 5.69 9.90
C VAL A 45 -6.15 5.65 8.38
N LEU A 46 -6.12 4.46 7.77
CA LEU A 46 -6.38 4.30 6.34
C LEU A 46 -7.86 4.50 6.01
N GLN A 47 -8.13 5.35 5.02
CA GLN A 47 -9.49 5.63 4.59
C GLN A 47 -10.18 4.40 4.00
N GLY A 48 -11.36 4.10 4.53
CA GLY A 48 -12.19 2.98 4.10
C GLY A 48 -12.03 1.72 4.95
N ILE A 49 -11.17 1.73 5.96
CA ILE A 49 -11.14 0.68 6.98
C ILE A 49 -12.19 1.04 8.04
N GLY A 50 -13.29 0.32 8.00
CA GLY A 50 -14.31 0.42 9.04
C GLY A 50 -14.04 -0.55 10.21
N PRO A 51 -14.78 -0.42 11.32
CA PRO A 51 -14.56 -1.24 12.52
C PRO A 51 -14.59 -2.76 12.26
N LYS A 52 -15.41 -3.22 11.32
CA LYS A 52 -15.47 -4.64 10.95
C LYS A 52 -14.18 -5.09 10.27
N SER A 53 -13.68 -4.33 9.30
CA SER A 53 -12.44 -4.65 8.59
C SER A 53 -11.22 -4.59 9.52
N ASP A 54 -11.22 -3.65 10.46
CA ASP A 54 -10.17 -3.53 11.48
C ASP A 54 -10.10 -4.79 12.35
N ILE A 55 -11.23 -5.27 12.88
CA ILE A 55 -11.31 -6.51 13.64
C ILE A 55 -10.80 -7.71 12.84
N VAL A 56 -11.13 -7.79 11.55
CA VAL A 56 -10.69 -8.87 10.67
C VAL A 56 -9.17 -8.81 10.44
N LEU A 57 -8.62 -7.62 10.22
CA LEU A 57 -7.18 -7.43 10.07
C LEU A 57 -6.43 -7.74 11.36
N GLU A 58 -6.94 -7.32 12.52
CA GLU A 58 -6.37 -7.67 13.82
C GLU A 58 -6.37 -9.20 14.04
N ALA A 59 -7.43 -9.91 13.63
CA ALA A 59 -7.50 -11.37 13.70
C ALA A 59 -6.50 -12.06 12.76
N LEU A 60 -6.04 -11.38 11.68
CA LEU A 60 -4.94 -11.79 10.81
C LEU A 60 -3.55 -11.47 11.41
N GLY A 61 -3.50 -10.78 12.55
CA GLY A 61 -2.27 -10.31 13.18
C GLY A 61 -1.74 -8.98 12.59
N VAL A 62 -2.61 -8.23 11.93
CA VAL A 62 -2.28 -6.96 11.26
C VAL A 62 -2.94 -5.82 12.01
N LYS A 63 -2.15 -4.94 12.63
CA LYS A 63 -2.62 -3.82 13.45
C LYS A 63 -2.10 -2.47 12.98
N THR A 64 -0.89 -2.44 12.44
CA THR A 64 -0.16 -1.23 12.07
C THR A 64 0.07 -1.15 10.56
N PHE A 65 0.48 0.03 10.07
CA PHE A 65 0.94 0.19 8.69
C PHE A 65 2.13 -0.72 8.37
N GLU A 66 3.05 -0.90 9.31
CA GLU A 66 4.18 -1.82 9.16
C GLU A 66 3.72 -3.26 8.95
N ASP A 67 2.74 -3.73 9.74
CA ASP A 67 2.18 -5.07 9.59
C ASP A 67 1.54 -5.28 8.21
N LEU A 68 0.83 -4.26 7.69
CA LEU A 68 0.25 -4.30 6.34
C LEU A 68 1.34 -4.33 5.27
N ALA A 69 2.33 -3.44 5.37
CA ALA A 69 3.40 -3.28 4.40
C ALA A 69 4.30 -4.51 4.33
N THR A 70 4.48 -5.20 5.45
CA THR A 70 5.35 -6.37 5.58
C THR A 70 4.59 -7.70 5.63
N TYR A 71 3.26 -7.67 5.42
CA TYR A 71 2.46 -8.89 5.44
C TYR A 71 2.96 -9.88 4.39
N LYS A 72 3.55 -10.97 4.85
CA LYS A 72 4.33 -11.88 3.99
C LYS A 72 3.55 -12.41 2.79
N TYR A 73 2.26 -12.68 2.96
CA TYR A 73 1.43 -13.20 1.88
C TYR A 73 1.10 -12.14 0.83
N PHE A 74 0.96 -10.88 1.24
CA PHE A 74 0.86 -9.77 0.30
C PHE A 74 2.14 -9.62 -0.52
N LEU A 75 3.30 -9.61 0.13
CA LEU A 75 4.58 -9.48 -0.56
C LEU A 75 4.81 -10.64 -1.53
N LEU A 76 4.47 -11.86 -1.12
CA LEU A 76 4.57 -13.05 -1.97
C LEU A 76 3.58 -12.98 -3.15
N ALA A 77 2.32 -12.65 -2.88
CA ALA A 77 1.29 -12.51 -3.91
C ALA A 77 1.70 -11.45 -4.96
N ARG A 78 2.21 -10.31 -4.51
CA ARG A 78 2.69 -9.25 -5.38
C ARG A 78 3.89 -9.71 -6.23
N ALA A 79 4.83 -10.43 -5.64
CA ALA A 79 5.95 -11.00 -6.38
C ALA A 79 5.49 -11.97 -7.47
N ILE A 80 4.53 -12.86 -7.15
CA ILE A 80 3.95 -13.81 -8.12
C ILE A 80 3.28 -13.04 -9.26
N VAL A 81 2.41 -12.08 -8.95
CA VAL A 81 1.66 -11.31 -9.97
C VAL A 81 2.61 -10.49 -10.85
N THR A 82 3.59 -9.82 -10.26
CA THR A 82 4.58 -9.05 -11.02
C THR A 82 5.40 -9.93 -11.97
N LEU A 83 5.86 -11.09 -11.51
CA LEU A 83 6.63 -12.02 -12.35
C LEU A 83 5.75 -12.72 -13.39
N ALA A 84 4.48 -12.96 -13.10
CA ALA A 84 3.53 -13.52 -14.06
C ALA A 84 3.40 -12.67 -15.34
N GLU A 85 3.58 -11.34 -15.23
CA GLU A 85 3.57 -10.45 -16.40
C GLU A 85 4.73 -10.72 -17.37
N THR A 86 5.80 -11.34 -16.89
CA THR A 86 7.01 -11.66 -17.69
C THR A 86 7.00 -13.06 -18.28
N GLU A 87 6.01 -13.91 -17.95
CA GLU A 87 5.90 -15.26 -18.50
C GLU A 87 5.51 -15.22 -19.98
N THR A 88 6.24 -15.97 -20.79
CA THR A 88 5.94 -16.15 -22.21
C THR A 88 5.13 -17.42 -22.46
N GLU A 89 4.39 -17.45 -23.55
CA GLU A 89 3.73 -18.67 -24.03
C GLU A 89 4.77 -19.71 -24.46
N GLY A 90 4.45 -20.99 -24.24
CA GLY A 90 5.32 -22.09 -24.59
C GLY A 90 6.08 -22.75 -23.46
N GLY A 91 5.86 -22.26 -22.23
CA GLY A 91 6.38 -22.88 -21.01
C GLY A 91 7.84 -22.54 -20.70
N ARG A 92 8.38 -23.24 -19.71
CA ARG A 92 9.75 -23.02 -19.22
C ARG A 92 10.78 -23.75 -20.06
N PRO A 93 11.99 -23.18 -20.26
CA PRO A 93 13.11 -23.89 -20.91
C PRO A 93 13.46 -25.17 -20.15
N ASP A 94 13.91 -26.23 -20.90
CA ASP A 94 14.30 -27.52 -20.31
C ASP A 94 15.44 -27.39 -19.26
N SER A 95 16.30 -26.39 -19.43
CA SER A 95 17.39 -26.07 -18.48
C SER A 95 16.97 -25.26 -17.27
N SER A 96 15.72 -24.83 -17.17
CA SER A 96 15.26 -23.99 -16.07
C SER A 96 15.13 -24.78 -14.77
N CYS A 97 15.80 -24.30 -13.72
CA CYS A 97 15.69 -24.82 -12.35
C CYS A 97 14.89 -23.90 -11.40
N MET A 98 14.38 -22.77 -11.92
CA MET A 98 13.55 -21.85 -11.12
C MET A 98 12.29 -22.56 -10.60
N ASN A 99 11.98 -22.36 -9.34
CA ASN A 99 10.75 -22.81 -8.69
C ASN A 99 10.39 -21.90 -7.53
N ILE A 100 9.14 -21.98 -7.07
CA ILE A 100 8.63 -21.34 -5.87
C ILE A 100 7.93 -22.35 -4.96
N ASP A 101 8.38 -23.59 -4.96
CA ASP A 101 7.73 -24.72 -4.28
C ASP A 101 7.51 -24.47 -2.78
N ASN A 102 8.42 -23.75 -2.13
CA ASN A 102 8.27 -23.38 -0.71
C ASN A 102 7.25 -22.26 -0.45
N ALA A 103 6.71 -21.66 -1.50
CA ALA A 103 5.77 -20.56 -1.41
C ALA A 103 4.33 -20.97 -1.72
N VAL A 104 4.12 -22.10 -2.37
CA VAL A 104 2.81 -22.56 -2.83
C VAL A 104 2.48 -23.96 -2.32
N ASP A 105 1.18 -24.26 -2.23
CA ASP A 105 0.71 -25.60 -1.93
C ASP A 105 1.12 -26.57 -3.05
N LYS A 106 1.43 -27.81 -2.70
CA LYS A 106 1.98 -28.85 -3.60
C LYS A 106 1.26 -28.97 -4.94
N LYS A 107 -0.04 -28.81 -4.97
CA LYS A 107 -0.84 -28.88 -6.22
C LYS A 107 -0.60 -27.72 -7.18
N PHE A 108 0.08 -26.67 -6.73
CA PHE A 108 0.41 -25.48 -7.55
C PHE A 108 1.90 -25.42 -7.94
N GLU A 109 2.76 -26.30 -7.43
CA GLU A 109 4.21 -26.30 -7.71
C GLU A 109 4.54 -26.43 -9.21
N THR A 110 3.65 -27.07 -9.99
CA THR A 110 3.83 -27.27 -11.45
C THR A 110 3.06 -26.25 -12.29
N LYS A 111 2.40 -25.29 -11.66
CA LYS A 111 1.59 -24.27 -12.34
C LYS A 111 2.45 -23.09 -12.76
N SER A 112 2.02 -22.39 -13.82
CA SER A 112 2.61 -21.10 -14.18
C SER A 112 2.28 -20.04 -13.13
N LEU A 113 3.08 -18.97 -13.08
CA LEU A 113 2.78 -17.83 -12.20
C LEU A 113 1.46 -17.17 -12.58
N LYS A 114 1.11 -17.14 -13.87
CA LYS A 114 -0.21 -16.67 -14.35
C LYS A 114 -1.36 -17.49 -13.77
N GLU A 115 -1.25 -18.83 -13.80
CA GLU A 115 -2.24 -19.71 -13.21
C GLU A 115 -2.32 -19.54 -11.68
N ILE A 116 -1.16 -19.39 -11.00
CA ILE A 116 -1.10 -19.18 -9.56
C ILE A 116 -1.69 -17.81 -9.19
N SER A 117 -1.49 -16.77 -10.00
CA SER A 117 -2.04 -15.44 -9.73
C SER A 117 -3.57 -15.42 -9.69
N GLU A 118 -4.21 -16.21 -10.54
CA GLU A 118 -5.68 -16.34 -10.58
C GLU A 118 -6.23 -17.40 -9.59
N ALA A 119 -5.34 -18.16 -8.94
CA ALA A 119 -5.72 -19.18 -7.98
C ALA A 119 -6.26 -18.56 -6.67
N PRO A 120 -7.07 -19.31 -5.89
CA PRO A 120 -7.47 -18.87 -4.56
C PRO A 120 -6.27 -18.60 -3.65
N THR A 121 -6.42 -17.74 -2.63
CA THR A 121 -5.37 -17.45 -1.65
C THR A 121 -4.85 -18.70 -0.95
N SER A 122 -5.64 -19.77 -0.89
CA SER A 122 -5.20 -21.10 -0.41
C SER A 122 -4.10 -21.76 -1.24
N ALA A 123 -3.78 -21.20 -2.41
CA ALA A 123 -2.60 -21.62 -3.17
C ALA A 123 -1.28 -21.27 -2.47
N LEU A 124 -1.29 -20.27 -1.60
CA LEU A 124 -0.11 -19.82 -0.86
C LEU A 124 0.14 -20.74 0.34
N GLN A 125 1.33 -21.31 0.39
CA GLN A 125 1.70 -22.27 1.45
C GLN A 125 1.72 -21.60 2.82
N GLY A 126 1.14 -22.28 3.81
CA GLY A 126 1.10 -21.82 5.19
C GLY A 126 -0.05 -20.85 5.52
N LEU A 127 -0.87 -20.47 4.55
CA LEU A 127 -2.09 -19.71 4.81
C LEU A 127 -3.17 -20.67 5.37
N SER A 128 -3.50 -20.49 6.65
CA SER A 128 -4.48 -21.35 7.31
C SER A 128 -5.90 -21.14 6.75
N GLU A 129 -6.76 -22.13 6.90
CA GLU A 129 -8.18 -22.05 6.54
C GLU A 129 -8.87 -20.84 7.22
N LYS A 130 -8.52 -20.61 8.50
CA LYS A 130 -9.02 -19.44 9.24
C LYS A 130 -8.57 -18.12 8.61
N ALA A 131 -7.29 -17.99 8.25
CA ALA A 131 -6.76 -16.80 7.64
C ALA A 131 -7.38 -16.56 6.26
N ARG A 132 -7.60 -17.63 5.48
CA ARG A 132 -8.32 -17.55 4.20
C ARG A 132 -9.74 -17.02 4.38
N ALA A 133 -10.49 -17.55 5.34
CA ALA A 133 -11.85 -17.08 5.62
C ALA A 133 -11.88 -15.59 6.01
N LEU A 134 -10.89 -15.12 6.76
CA LEU A 134 -10.75 -13.71 7.12
C LEU A 134 -10.43 -12.83 5.90
N LEU A 135 -9.57 -13.30 4.99
CA LEU A 135 -9.30 -12.61 3.74
C LEU A 135 -10.55 -12.55 2.83
N ASP A 136 -11.33 -13.64 2.77
CA ASP A 136 -12.60 -13.66 2.05
C ASP A 136 -13.60 -12.60 2.57
N GLU A 137 -13.63 -12.35 3.89
CA GLU A 137 -14.43 -11.28 4.48
C GLU A 137 -13.97 -9.88 4.04
N LEU A 138 -12.69 -9.72 3.72
CA LEU A 138 -12.13 -8.50 3.14
C LEU A 138 -12.24 -8.46 1.60
N HIS A 139 -12.98 -9.39 1.00
CA HIS A 139 -13.11 -9.57 -0.45
C HIS A 139 -11.81 -9.91 -1.19
N VAL A 140 -10.84 -10.46 -0.47
CA VAL A 140 -9.56 -10.93 -1.01
C VAL A 140 -9.63 -12.45 -1.19
N LYS A 141 -9.96 -12.90 -2.40
CA LYS A 141 -10.23 -14.31 -2.70
C LYS A 141 -9.12 -15.01 -3.47
N THR A 142 -8.47 -14.28 -4.35
CA THR A 142 -7.38 -14.78 -5.21
C THR A 142 -6.03 -14.24 -4.78
N VAL A 143 -4.96 -14.86 -5.28
CA VAL A 143 -3.59 -14.35 -5.11
C VAL A 143 -3.49 -12.94 -5.69
N LYS A 144 -4.12 -12.69 -6.83
CA LYS A 144 -4.16 -11.38 -7.46
C LYS A 144 -4.89 -10.34 -6.60
N ASP A 145 -6.06 -10.68 -6.02
CA ASP A 145 -6.75 -9.77 -5.11
C ASP A 145 -5.87 -9.38 -3.94
N LEU A 146 -5.08 -10.33 -3.42
CA LEU A 146 -4.16 -10.06 -2.32
C LEU A 146 -2.99 -9.17 -2.75
N ALA A 147 -2.45 -9.38 -3.95
CA ALA A 147 -1.39 -8.53 -4.52
C ALA A 147 -1.87 -7.09 -4.75
N ASP A 148 -3.15 -6.93 -5.12
CA ASP A 148 -3.79 -5.65 -5.40
C ASP A 148 -4.47 -5.03 -4.17
N PHE A 149 -4.38 -5.67 -3.00
CA PHE A 149 -5.05 -5.20 -1.79
C PHE A 149 -4.57 -3.80 -1.41
N LYS A 150 -5.43 -2.83 -1.66
CA LYS A 150 -5.07 -1.39 -1.65
C LYS A 150 -4.47 -0.93 -0.33
N TYR A 151 -4.92 -1.47 0.80
CA TYR A 151 -4.44 -1.05 2.12
C TYR A 151 -2.99 -1.47 2.37
N CYS A 152 -2.60 -2.68 1.95
CA CYS A 152 -1.20 -3.09 1.97
C CYS A 152 -0.34 -2.20 1.07
N ARG A 153 -0.84 -1.89 -0.12
CA ARG A 153 -0.14 -1.01 -1.09
C ARG A 153 0.02 0.42 -0.57
N TYR A 154 -1.02 0.98 0.05
CA TYR A 154 -0.97 2.32 0.61
C TYR A 154 -0.03 2.40 1.81
N ALA A 155 -0.12 1.46 2.73
CA ALA A 155 0.76 1.40 3.89
C ALA A 155 2.23 1.27 3.47
N GLU A 156 2.54 0.36 2.55
CA GLU A 156 3.90 0.21 2.02
C GLU A 156 4.38 1.50 1.33
N ALA A 157 3.56 2.11 0.49
CA ALA A 157 3.92 3.33 -0.22
C ALA A 157 4.19 4.50 0.74
N ILE A 158 3.36 4.67 1.77
CA ILE A 158 3.55 5.70 2.80
C ILE A 158 4.87 5.45 3.56
N ILE A 159 5.12 4.21 4.00
CA ILE A 159 6.37 3.85 4.69
C ILE A 159 7.60 4.08 3.80
N GLN A 160 7.54 3.76 2.52
CA GLN A 160 8.67 3.99 1.62
C GLN A 160 8.87 5.49 1.35
N ALA A 161 7.79 6.23 1.10
CA ALA A 161 7.87 7.67 0.83
C ALA A 161 8.34 8.48 2.06
N SER A 162 7.94 8.07 3.26
CA SER A 162 8.35 8.72 4.52
C SER A 162 9.86 8.79 4.70
N LYS A 163 10.60 7.84 4.15
CA LYS A 163 12.07 7.81 4.22
C LYS A 163 12.76 8.97 3.49
N TYR A 164 12.02 9.66 2.62
CA TYR A 164 12.52 10.79 1.82
C TYR A 164 11.88 12.11 2.24
N GLU A 165 11.03 12.10 3.26
CA GLU A 165 10.37 13.29 3.76
C GLU A 165 11.33 14.13 4.60
N GLU A 166 11.32 15.45 4.39
CA GLU A 166 11.98 16.38 5.31
C GLU A 166 11.03 16.72 6.45
N ASP A 167 11.46 16.49 7.67
CA ASP A 167 10.71 16.83 8.90
C ASP A 167 10.78 18.34 9.17
N LYS A 168 10.19 19.11 8.26
CA LYS A 168 10.11 20.56 8.30
C LYS A 168 8.73 21.02 7.91
N THR A 169 8.18 21.94 8.69
CA THR A 169 6.94 22.59 8.34
C THR A 169 7.08 23.47 7.09
N ASP A 170 5.98 23.82 6.45
CA ASP A 170 5.99 24.73 5.30
C ASP A 170 6.62 26.09 5.63
N SER A 171 6.42 26.60 6.86
CA SER A 171 7.04 27.85 7.31
C SER A 171 8.55 27.73 7.41
N GLU A 172 9.09 26.62 7.90
CA GLU A 172 10.54 26.38 8.01
C GLU A 172 11.16 26.25 6.63
N ARG A 173 10.53 25.51 5.71
CA ARG A 173 10.99 25.39 4.32
C ARG A 173 10.98 26.74 3.60
N LYS A 174 9.94 27.58 3.81
CA LYS A 174 9.86 28.96 3.27
C LYS A 174 10.99 29.84 3.79
N ALA A 175 11.26 29.78 5.08
CA ALA A 175 12.34 30.55 5.69
C ALA A 175 13.71 30.15 5.13
N GLU A 176 13.96 28.85 5.03
CA GLU A 176 15.23 28.32 4.48
C GLU A 176 15.42 28.69 3.00
N ALA A 177 14.37 28.60 2.19
CA ALA A 177 14.42 29.01 0.79
C ALA A 177 14.64 30.52 0.62
N ALA A 178 14.06 31.35 1.49
CA ALA A 178 14.31 32.79 1.50
C ALA A 178 15.75 33.12 1.85
N MET A 179 16.35 32.43 2.82
CA MET A 179 17.75 32.59 3.19
C MET A 179 18.71 32.18 2.06
N LYS A 180 18.43 31.07 1.36
CA LYS A 180 19.23 30.64 0.18
C LYS A 180 19.19 31.62 -1.00
N ARG A 181 18.16 32.46 -1.10
CA ARG A 181 18.06 33.51 -2.14
C ARG A 181 18.85 34.76 -1.81
N LEU A 182 19.21 34.95 -0.54
CA LEU A 182 19.95 36.12 -0.06
C LEU A 182 21.47 35.87 0.05
N ALA A 183 21.90 34.60 -0.07
CA ALA A 183 23.29 34.17 -0.09
C ALA A 183 23.81 34.06 -1.54
#